data_464a095cb9c2e0d165a867b29c4d68fe
#
_entry.id   464a095cb9c2e0d165a867b29c4d68fe
#
_cell.length_a   1.000
_cell.length_b   1.000
_cell.length_c   1.000
_cell.angle_alpha   90.00
_cell.angle_beta   90.00
_cell.angle_gamma   90.00
#
_symmetry.space_group_name_H-M   'P 1'
#
loop_
_entity.id
_entity.type
_entity.pdbx_description
1 polymer ?
#
loop_
_entity_poly.entity_id
_entity_poly.type
_entity_poly.pdbx_seq_one_letter_code
_entity_poly.pdbx_strand_id
1 'polypeptide(L)'
;KEDDVRLMGLVAAGVNGMKLDDKDEVVGAEVLPSEGEIFLLTNDGKAKRVEEKEFPTQGRYGKGVIAWEVSSKEKLVGVVTGKPNHMATIHLSKGAPKSTRLDAAGLRKRAATKGDVVVEVKAGEEVVSVNVAWEAERFVGEVKKEERGKRRPERAEGKKVAKAKPVKKK
;
A
#
# COMPACT_ATOMS: atom_id res chain seq x y z
N LYS A 1 12.41 14.35 1.76
CA LYS A 1 12.84 14.25 0.35
C LYS A 1 13.96 13.22 0.26
N GLU A 2 14.03 12.50 -0.87
CA GLU A 2 15.08 11.50 -1.12
C GLU A 2 16.48 12.12 -1.04
N ASP A 3 16.66 13.33 -1.57
CA ASP A 3 17.90 14.08 -1.51
C ASP A 3 18.40 14.37 -0.09
N ASP A 4 17.52 14.32 0.90
CA ASP A 4 17.87 14.50 2.31
C ASP A 4 18.55 13.25 2.90
N VAL A 5 18.56 12.13 2.17
CA VAL A 5 19.16 10.85 2.59
C VAL A 5 20.38 10.58 1.72
N ARG A 6 21.59 10.69 2.31
CA ARG A 6 22.84 10.39 1.61
C ARG A 6 22.92 8.90 1.25
N LEU A 7 23.56 8.60 0.13
CA LEU A 7 23.92 7.23 -0.23
C LEU A 7 24.87 6.64 0.85
N MET A 8 24.57 5.44 1.28
CA MET A 8 25.31 4.71 2.32
C MET A 8 25.60 3.29 1.88
N GLY A 9 26.74 2.73 2.36
CA GLY A 9 27.09 1.33 2.10
C GLY A 9 26.20 0.34 2.87
N LEU A 10 26.31 -0.93 2.54
CA LEU A 10 25.49 -2.02 3.08
C LEU A 10 25.55 -2.18 4.61
N VAL A 11 26.63 -1.74 5.26
CA VAL A 11 26.83 -1.85 6.71
C VAL A 11 26.34 -0.61 7.48
N ALA A 12 25.77 0.37 6.79
CA ALA A 12 25.30 1.59 7.44
C ALA A 12 23.98 1.34 8.17
N ALA A 13 23.86 1.87 9.39
CA ALA A 13 22.63 1.77 10.19
C ALA A 13 21.48 2.66 9.68
N GLY A 14 21.73 3.47 8.65
CA GLY A 14 20.74 4.42 8.14
C GLY A 14 20.80 5.79 8.82
N VAL A 15 19.73 6.55 8.69
CA VAL A 15 19.56 7.86 9.32
C VAL A 15 18.20 7.93 10.01
N ASN A 16 18.12 8.66 11.13
CA ASN A 16 16.84 8.84 11.81
C ASN A 16 15.90 9.72 10.97
N GLY A 17 14.76 9.15 10.61
CA GLY A 17 13.70 9.85 9.88
C GLY A 17 12.86 10.75 10.79
N MET A 18 12.43 10.21 11.94
CA MET A 18 11.56 10.87 12.91
C MET A 18 12.12 10.72 14.32
N LYS A 19 11.94 11.74 15.16
CA LYS A 19 12.23 11.67 16.58
C LYS A 19 11.02 11.11 17.30
N LEU A 20 11.16 9.91 17.86
CA LEU A 20 10.17 9.25 18.70
C LEU A 20 10.49 9.50 20.17
N ASP A 21 9.48 9.61 21.01
CA ASP A 21 9.62 9.57 22.45
C ASP A 21 9.65 8.10 22.93
N ASP A 22 10.08 7.82 24.18
CA ASP A 22 10.40 6.46 24.67
C ASP A 22 9.27 5.41 24.52
N LYS A 23 8.03 5.86 24.42
CA LYS A 23 6.85 4.99 24.30
C LYS A 23 6.19 5.02 22.93
N ASP A 24 6.77 5.77 22.00
CA ASP A 24 6.22 5.90 20.65
C ASP A 24 6.69 4.76 19.77
N GLU A 25 5.79 4.31 18.90
CA GLU A 25 6.05 3.27 17.93
C GLU A 25 5.68 3.73 16.52
N VAL A 26 6.42 3.29 15.51
CA VAL A 26 6.06 3.50 14.11
C VAL A 26 4.95 2.52 13.73
N VAL A 27 3.76 3.02 13.45
CA VAL A 27 2.59 2.20 13.11
C VAL A 27 2.42 1.99 11.60
N GLY A 28 3.15 2.72 10.77
CA GLY A 28 3.10 2.57 9.33
C GLY A 28 3.94 3.61 8.60
N ALA A 29 4.24 3.30 7.35
CA ALA A 29 4.91 4.19 6.42
C ALA A 29 4.35 3.92 5.01
N GLU A 30 3.98 4.98 4.30
CA GLU A 30 3.36 4.88 3.00
C GLU A 30 3.97 5.87 2.01
N VAL A 31 3.98 5.48 0.75
CA VAL A 31 4.32 6.38 -0.34
C VAL A 31 3.05 7.11 -0.77
N LEU A 32 3.10 8.44 -0.72
CA LEU A 32 1.99 9.27 -1.17
C LEU A 32 1.90 9.25 -2.70
N PRO A 33 0.78 8.80 -3.28
CA PRO A 33 0.53 8.94 -4.70
C PRO A 33 0.24 10.41 -5.04
N SER A 34 0.47 10.81 -6.30
CA SER A 34 0.16 12.17 -6.79
C SER A 34 -1.31 12.57 -6.64
N GLU A 35 -2.19 11.60 -6.57
CA GLU A 35 -3.62 11.77 -6.29
C GLU A 35 -4.04 10.72 -5.27
N GLY A 36 -4.40 11.13 -4.09
CA GLY A 36 -4.84 10.21 -3.04
C GLY A 36 -5.05 10.92 -1.72
N GLU A 37 -5.65 10.20 -0.83
CA GLU A 37 -5.93 10.65 0.52
C GLU A 37 -5.24 9.70 1.51
N ILE A 38 -4.96 10.22 2.68
CA ILE A 38 -4.35 9.48 3.78
C ILE A 38 -5.50 8.95 4.65
N PHE A 39 -5.61 7.64 4.73
CA PHE A 39 -6.59 6.97 5.59
C PHE A 39 -5.91 6.51 6.87
N LEU A 40 -6.43 6.97 7.99
CA LEU A 40 -5.95 6.69 9.34
C LEU A 40 -6.96 5.80 10.06
N LEU A 41 -6.47 4.78 10.77
CA LEU A 41 -7.30 3.77 11.44
C LEU A 41 -6.84 3.57 12.89
N THR A 42 -7.81 3.50 13.79
CA THR A 42 -7.60 3.24 15.22
C THR A 42 -7.91 1.79 15.60
N ASN A 43 -7.41 1.36 16.75
CA ASN A 43 -7.57 0.01 17.28
C ASN A 43 -9.04 -0.38 17.56
N ASP A 44 -9.93 0.59 17.76
CA ASP A 44 -11.37 0.41 17.99
C ASP A 44 -12.21 0.45 16.70
N GLY A 45 -11.57 0.48 15.53
CA GLY A 45 -12.24 0.42 14.23
C GLY A 45 -12.77 1.75 13.69
N LYS A 46 -12.37 2.88 14.28
CA LYS A 46 -12.67 4.19 13.74
C LYS A 46 -11.62 4.60 12.72
N ALA A 47 -12.05 5.29 11.68
CA ALA A 47 -11.17 5.83 10.66
C ALA A 47 -11.56 7.25 10.27
N LYS A 48 -10.59 7.95 9.68
CA LYS A 48 -10.83 9.20 8.95
C LYS A 48 -9.90 9.29 7.75
N ARG A 49 -10.31 10.03 6.75
CA ARG A 49 -9.45 10.43 5.63
C ARG A 49 -8.98 11.85 5.81
N VAL A 50 -7.78 12.13 5.35
CA VAL A 50 -7.16 13.45 5.40
C VAL A 50 -6.47 13.71 4.06
N GLU A 51 -6.60 14.92 3.52
CA GLU A 51 -5.88 15.29 2.32
C GLU A 51 -4.39 15.45 2.59
N GLU A 52 -3.55 15.07 1.64
CA GLU A 52 -2.09 15.20 1.73
C GLU A 52 -1.64 16.61 2.11
N LYS A 53 -2.28 17.63 1.55
CA LYS A 53 -1.94 19.05 1.79
C LYS A 53 -2.05 19.49 3.25
N GLU A 54 -2.77 18.73 4.08
CA GLU A 54 -2.85 18.98 5.53
C GLU A 54 -1.56 18.59 6.28
N PHE A 55 -0.65 17.84 5.60
CA PHE A 55 0.62 17.41 6.17
C PHE A 55 1.78 18.20 5.53
N PRO A 56 2.34 19.18 6.23
CA PRO A 56 3.48 19.92 5.71
C PRO A 56 4.70 19.00 5.62
N THR A 57 5.50 19.21 4.57
CA THR A 57 6.78 18.51 4.43
C THR A 57 7.68 18.84 5.64
N GLN A 58 8.19 17.82 6.30
CA GLN A 58 9.07 17.93 7.46
C GLN A 58 10.51 17.57 7.09
N GLY A 59 11.48 18.17 7.77
CA GLY A 59 12.87 17.74 7.73
C GLY A 59 13.06 16.43 8.51
N ARG A 60 14.21 15.77 8.31
CA ARG A 60 14.58 14.56 9.06
C ARG A 60 14.71 14.86 10.56
N TYR A 61 14.46 13.84 11.38
CA TYR A 61 14.61 13.88 12.83
C TYR A 61 13.73 14.93 13.52
N GLY A 62 12.65 15.34 12.87
CA GLY A 62 11.59 16.14 13.48
C GLY A 62 10.61 15.30 14.27
N LYS A 63 9.83 15.91 15.16
CA LYS A 63 8.73 15.25 15.89
C LYS A 63 7.49 14.97 15.03
N GLY A 64 7.47 15.49 13.80
CA GLY A 64 6.30 15.40 12.92
C GLY A 64 5.18 16.36 13.33
N VAL A 65 3.98 16.06 12.86
CA VAL A 65 2.75 16.79 13.18
C VAL A 65 1.67 15.82 13.64
N ILE A 66 0.81 16.24 14.55
CA ILE A 66 -0.29 15.43 15.04
C ILE A 66 -1.23 15.13 13.87
N ALA A 67 -1.38 13.85 13.54
CA ALA A 67 -2.28 13.38 12.49
C ALA A 67 -3.72 13.21 13.00
N TRP A 68 -3.86 12.79 14.24
CA TRP A 68 -5.15 12.57 14.89
C TRP A 68 -4.99 12.67 16.41
N GLU A 69 -5.77 13.50 17.04
CA GLU A 69 -5.87 13.54 18.49
C GLU A 69 -6.92 12.52 18.95
N VAL A 70 -6.45 11.35 19.33
CA VAL A 70 -7.28 10.23 19.79
C VAL A 70 -7.43 10.24 21.32
N SER A 71 -8.46 9.60 21.84
CA SER A 71 -8.65 9.48 23.30
C SER A 71 -7.59 8.56 23.93
N SER A 72 -7.41 8.62 25.24
CA SER A 72 -6.38 7.85 25.95
C SER A 72 -6.52 6.32 25.82
N LYS A 73 -7.69 5.82 25.42
CA LYS A 73 -7.98 4.39 25.19
C LYS A 73 -7.80 3.98 23.72
N GLU A 74 -7.77 4.94 22.82
CA GLU A 74 -7.63 4.73 21.40
C GLU A 74 -6.16 4.85 21.00
N LYS A 75 -5.75 4.02 20.05
CA LYS A 75 -4.41 4.07 19.44
C LYS A 75 -4.54 4.06 17.95
N LEU A 76 -3.71 4.84 17.28
CA LEU A 76 -3.54 4.73 15.85
C LEU A 76 -2.79 3.41 15.56
N VAL A 77 -3.35 2.56 14.70
CA VAL A 77 -2.77 1.25 14.39
C VAL A 77 -2.42 1.07 12.92
N GLY A 78 -2.82 2.01 12.07
CA GLY A 78 -2.47 1.91 10.68
C GLY A 78 -2.71 3.20 9.91
N VAL A 79 -1.91 3.34 8.86
CA VAL A 79 -2.03 4.37 7.85
C VAL A 79 -1.94 3.70 6.48
N VAL A 80 -2.81 4.08 5.57
CA VAL A 80 -2.74 3.68 4.16
C VAL A 80 -3.11 4.86 3.29
N THR A 81 -2.66 4.84 2.05
CA THR A 81 -2.94 5.89 1.07
C THR A 81 -3.70 5.33 -0.11
N GLY A 82 -4.57 6.13 -0.68
CA GLY A 82 -5.34 5.67 -1.83
C GLY A 82 -6.42 6.64 -2.27
N LYS A 83 -7.09 6.27 -3.37
CA LYS A 83 -8.28 6.97 -3.83
C LYS A 83 -9.50 6.54 -3.00
N PRO A 84 -10.55 7.36 -2.89
CA PRO A 84 -11.74 7.04 -2.08
C PRO A 84 -12.37 5.67 -2.37
N ASN A 85 -12.36 5.24 -3.62
CA ASN A 85 -12.94 3.98 -4.07
C ASN A 85 -12.05 2.74 -3.85
N HIS A 86 -10.81 2.90 -3.39
CA HIS A 86 -9.94 1.77 -3.12
C HIS A 86 -10.44 0.96 -1.92
N MET A 87 -10.20 -0.36 -2.00
CA MET A 87 -10.56 -1.30 -0.93
C MET A 87 -9.39 -1.45 0.04
N ALA A 88 -9.69 -1.29 1.32
CA ALA A 88 -8.80 -1.62 2.41
C ALA A 88 -9.21 -2.94 3.05
N THR A 89 -8.23 -3.76 3.38
CA THR A 89 -8.40 -4.97 4.20
C THR A 89 -7.91 -4.68 5.59
N ILE A 90 -8.78 -4.83 6.57
CA ILE A 90 -8.54 -4.56 8.00
C ILE A 90 -8.41 -5.89 8.72
N HIS A 91 -7.28 -6.09 9.37
CA HIS A 91 -6.99 -7.29 10.15
C HIS A 91 -7.34 -7.07 11.61
N LEU A 92 -8.07 -8.02 12.16
CA LEU A 92 -8.47 -8.04 13.57
C LEU A 92 -7.61 -9.00 14.38
N SER A 93 -7.45 -8.76 15.67
CA SER A 93 -6.71 -9.65 16.58
C SER A 93 -7.36 -11.03 16.69
N LYS A 94 -8.67 -11.10 16.48
CA LYS A 94 -9.46 -12.34 16.45
C LYS A 94 -10.46 -12.26 15.30
N GLY A 95 -10.68 -13.39 14.64
CA GLY A 95 -11.65 -13.48 13.54
C GLY A 95 -11.05 -13.22 12.15
N ALA A 96 -11.92 -13.20 11.16
CA ALA A 96 -11.54 -12.99 9.76
C ALA A 96 -11.28 -11.51 9.46
N PRO A 97 -10.34 -11.20 8.55
CA PRO A 97 -10.17 -9.85 8.05
C PRO A 97 -11.47 -9.28 7.46
N LYS A 98 -11.67 -7.99 7.59
CA LYS A 98 -12.81 -7.27 7.04
C LYS A 98 -12.34 -6.31 5.95
N SER A 99 -13.11 -6.19 4.88
CA SER A 99 -12.82 -5.25 3.81
C SER A 99 -13.79 -4.08 3.87
N THR A 100 -13.26 -2.88 3.62
CA THR A 100 -14.04 -1.65 3.52
C THR A 100 -13.48 -0.76 2.42
N ARG A 101 -14.29 0.14 1.89
CA ARG A 101 -13.79 1.19 0.99
C ARG A 101 -13.21 2.33 1.81
N LEU A 102 -12.22 3.02 1.27
CA LEU A 102 -11.66 4.19 1.97
C LEU A 102 -12.71 5.28 2.17
N ASP A 103 -13.66 5.46 1.24
CA ASP A 103 -14.73 6.44 1.34
C ASP A 103 -15.79 6.14 2.43
N ALA A 104 -15.75 4.97 3.05
CA ALA A 104 -16.55 4.68 4.24
C ALA A 104 -16.17 5.58 5.44
N ALA A 105 -14.94 6.10 5.45
CA ALA A 105 -14.53 7.13 6.38
C ALA A 105 -14.66 8.52 5.76
N GLY A 106 -15.18 9.48 6.54
CA GLY A 106 -15.33 10.87 6.09
C GLY A 106 -13.98 11.57 5.89
N LEU A 107 -13.94 12.44 4.87
CA LEU A 107 -12.81 13.36 4.68
C LEU A 107 -12.85 14.46 5.75
N ARG A 108 -11.75 14.61 6.48
CA ARG A 108 -11.66 15.52 7.62
C ARG A 108 -10.33 16.26 7.62
N LYS A 109 -10.26 17.35 8.33
CA LYS A 109 -8.99 18.03 8.61
C LYS A 109 -8.09 17.17 9.51
N ARG A 110 -6.79 17.33 9.37
CA ARG A 110 -5.77 16.65 10.19
C ARG A 110 -6.04 16.79 11.70
N ALA A 111 -6.34 18.00 12.16
CA ALA A 111 -6.62 18.28 13.56
C ALA A 111 -7.99 17.82 14.07
N ALA A 112 -8.87 17.25 13.21
CA ALA A 112 -10.17 16.79 13.65
C ALA A 112 -10.04 15.55 14.55
N THR A 113 -10.69 15.59 15.71
CA THR A 113 -10.69 14.51 16.72
C THR A 113 -11.67 13.39 16.37
N LYS A 114 -12.71 13.67 15.58
CA LYS A 114 -13.76 12.72 15.26
C LYS A 114 -13.38 11.81 14.08
N GLY A 115 -13.56 10.50 14.25
CA GLY A 115 -13.54 9.50 13.19
C GLY A 115 -14.91 8.85 12.99
N ASP A 116 -15.06 8.07 11.92
CA ASP A 116 -16.25 7.28 11.62
C ASP A 116 -15.95 5.80 11.86
N VAL A 117 -16.91 5.06 12.41
CA VAL A 117 -16.77 3.62 12.60
C VAL A 117 -16.84 2.93 11.23
N VAL A 118 -15.74 2.36 10.78
CA VAL A 118 -15.64 1.64 9.50
C VAL A 118 -15.64 0.13 9.69
N VAL A 119 -15.30 -0.32 10.89
CA VAL A 119 -15.35 -1.73 11.31
C VAL A 119 -15.87 -1.81 12.74
N GLU A 120 -16.89 -2.62 12.95
CA GLU A 120 -17.33 -2.98 14.29
C GLU A 120 -16.38 -3.99 14.91
N VAL A 121 -15.83 -3.64 16.05
CA VAL A 121 -14.89 -4.45 16.83
C VAL A 121 -15.63 -4.99 18.07
N LYS A 122 -15.60 -6.30 18.27
CA LYS A 122 -16.26 -6.95 19.40
C LYS A 122 -15.46 -6.78 20.69
N ALA A 123 -16.10 -6.98 21.81
CA ALA A 123 -15.43 -6.92 23.12
C ALA A 123 -14.25 -7.91 23.18
N GLY A 124 -13.07 -7.41 23.54
CA GLY A 124 -11.85 -8.20 23.59
C GLY A 124 -11.19 -8.49 22.23
N GLU A 125 -11.64 -7.83 21.19
CA GLU A 125 -11.05 -7.79 19.86
C GLU A 125 -10.52 -6.39 19.58
N GLU A 126 -9.54 -6.26 18.72
CA GLU A 126 -9.00 -4.97 18.30
C GLU A 126 -8.49 -5.06 16.85
N VAL A 127 -8.42 -3.92 16.21
CA VAL A 127 -7.75 -3.80 14.90
C VAL A 127 -6.24 -3.88 15.11
N VAL A 128 -5.58 -4.68 14.28
CA VAL A 128 -4.12 -4.91 14.33
C VAL A 128 -3.40 -4.19 13.19
N SER A 129 -3.97 -4.24 11.99
CA SER A 129 -3.36 -3.62 10.82
C SER A 129 -4.37 -3.36 9.72
N VAL A 130 -3.97 -2.56 8.75
CA VAL A 130 -4.73 -2.26 7.54
C VAL A 130 -3.82 -2.28 6.31
N ASN A 131 -4.32 -2.83 5.22
CA ASN A 131 -3.63 -2.85 3.92
C ASN A 131 -4.60 -2.40 2.84
N VAL A 132 -4.10 -1.70 1.83
CA VAL A 132 -4.81 -1.43 0.58
C VAL A 132 -4.26 -2.35 -0.49
N ALA A 133 -5.14 -3.01 -1.24
CA ALA A 133 -4.72 -3.80 -2.39
C ALA A 133 -3.99 -2.86 -3.38
N TRP A 134 -2.74 -3.17 -3.64
CA TRP A 134 -1.94 -2.46 -4.63
C TRP A 134 -2.40 -2.86 -6.02
N GLU A 135 -2.95 -1.92 -6.76
CA GLU A 135 -3.11 -2.09 -8.20
C GLU A 135 -1.70 -2.03 -8.80
N ALA A 136 -1.22 -3.16 -9.31
CA ALA A 136 0.09 -3.29 -9.93
C ALA A 136 0.32 -2.32 -11.11
N GLU A 137 -0.72 -1.63 -11.55
CA GLU A 137 -0.65 -0.63 -12.63
C GLU A 137 0.15 0.63 -12.25
N ARG A 138 0.40 0.89 -10.98
CA ARG A 138 1.15 2.09 -10.54
C ARG A 138 2.65 2.03 -10.84
N PHE A 139 3.22 0.85 -11.09
CA PHE A 139 4.64 0.67 -11.41
C PHE A 139 4.90 0.15 -12.83
N VAL A 140 3.88 -0.10 -13.61
CA VAL A 140 4.01 -0.38 -15.05
C VAL A 140 3.93 0.93 -15.84
N GLY A 141 4.65 1.94 -15.37
CA GLY A 141 5.00 3.08 -16.18
C GLY A 141 5.88 2.61 -17.35
N GLU A 142 5.35 2.71 -18.55
CA GLU A 142 6.04 2.85 -19.84
C GLU A 142 6.94 1.72 -20.39
N VAL A 143 7.32 0.69 -19.65
CA VAL A 143 8.31 -0.30 -20.17
C VAL A 143 7.69 -1.44 -21.02
N LYS A 144 6.37 -1.58 -21.14
CA LYS A 144 5.75 -2.75 -21.79
C LYS A 144 5.02 -2.51 -23.12
N LYS A 145 5.06 -1.33 -23.71
CA LYS A 145 4.46 -1.14 -25.04
C LYS A 145 5.39 -1.52 -26.20
N GLU A 146 6.69 -1.56 -26.02
CA GLU A 146 7.62 -1.85 -27.12
C GLU A 146 7.92 -3.34 -27.36
N GLU A 147 7.77 -4.21 -26.39
CA GLU A 147 8.16 -5.63 -26.57
C GLU A 147 7.06 -6.57 -27.08
N ARG A 148 5.81 -6.16 -27.11
CA ARG A 148 4.72 -6.99 -27.68
C ARG A 148 4.60 -6.92 -29.19
N GLY A 149 5.34 -6.03 -29.87
CA GLY A 149 5.29 -5.85 -31.32
C GLY A 149 6.23 -6.76 -32.14
N LYS A 150 7.17 -7.49 -31.56
CA LYS A 150 8.28 -8.12 -32.30
C LYS A 150 8.50 -9.62 -32.10
N ARG A 151 7.53 -10.38 -31.59
CA ARG A 151 7.68 -11.85 -31.58
C ARG A 151 6.46 -12.54 -32.19
N ARG A 152 6.41 -12.49 -33.51
CA ARG A 152 5.67 -13.46 -34.31
C ARG A 152 6.67 -14.58 -34.66
N PRO A 153 6.52 -15.82 -34.18
CA PRO A 153 7.40 -16.90 -34.64
C PRO A 153 7.08 -17.22 -36.08
N GLU A 154 8.11 -17.12 -36.91
CA GLU A 154 8.10 -17.58 -38.29
C GLU A 154 7.76 -19.07 -38.31
N ARG A 155 6.69 -19.41 -38.99
CA ARG A 155 6.23 -20.77 -39.17
C ARG A 155 7.21 -21.49 -40.11
N ALA A 156 8.04 -22.38 -39.58
CA ALA A 156 8.88 -23.24 -40.40
C ALA A 156 8.02 -24.08 -41.35
N GLU A 157 8.25 -23.89 -42.65
CA GLU A 157 7.66 -24.69 -43.71
C GLU A 157 8.12 -26.16 -43.59
N GLY A 158 7.14 -27.03 -43.47
CA GLY A 158 7.38 -28.47 -43.36
C GLY A 158 7.95 -29.09 -44.64
N LYS A 159 9.14 -29.63 -44.52
CA LYS A 159 9.71 -30.51 -45.55
C LYS A 159 8.84 -31.76 -45.71
N LYS A 160 8.31 -31.96 -46.90
CA LYS A 160 7.61 -33.18 -47.32
C LYS A 160 8.55 -34.37 -47.23
N VAL A 161 8.25 -35.33 -46.38
CA VAL A 161 8.94 -36.62 -46.34
C VAL A 161 8.34 -37.51 -47.44
N ALA A 162 9.20 -37.95 -48.38
CA ALA A 162 8.84 -38.85 -49.47
C ALA A 162 8.52 -40.26 -48.90
N LYS A 163 7.39 -40.84 -49.35
CA LYS A 163 6.98 -42.19 -49.02
C LYS A 163 7.86 -43.21 -49.76
N ALA A 164 8.55 -44.06 -49.02
CA ALA A 164 9.25 -45.24 -49.56
C ALA A 164 8.25 -46.32 -49.93
N LYS A 165 8.46 -46.97 -51.10
CA LYS A 165 7.68 -48.09 -51.60
C LYS A 165 8.06 -49.40 -50.93
N PRO A 166 7.16 -50.35 -50.71
CA PRO A 166 7.48 -51.62 -50.08
C PRO A 166 8.17 -52.59 -51.06
N VAL A 167 9.25 -53.24 -50.56
CA VAL A 167 9.97 -54.31 -51.26
C VAL A 167 9.19 -55.59 -51.12
N LYS A 168 8.86 -56.26 -52.29
CA LYS A 168 8.31 -57.63 -52.34
C LYS A 168 9.44 -58.64 -52.13
N LYS A 169 9.27 -59.52 -51.15
CA LYS A 169 10.05 -60.75 -51.01
C LYS A 169 9.51 -61.84 -51.92
N LYS A 170 10.40 -62.48 -52.67
CA LYS A 170 10.29 -63.81 -53.19
C LYS A 170 10.66 -64.80 -52.11
#